data_3b4a0edb43e1cff194f74f36de7cbdc4
#
_entry.id   3b4a0edb43e1cff194f74f36de7cbdc4
#
_cell.length_a   1.000
_cell.length_b   1.000
_cell.length_c   1.000
_cell.angle_alpha   90.00
_cell.angle_beta   90.00
_cell.angle_gamma   90.00
#
_symmetry.space_group_name_H-M   'P 1'
#
loop_
_entity.id
_entity.type
_entity.pdbx_description
1 polymer ?
#
loop_
_entity_poly.entity_id
_entity_poly.type
_entity_poly.pdbx_seq_one_letter_code
_entity_poly.pdbx_strand_id
1 'polypeptide(L)'
;LRKVMFRQIEKLLFLLPPEVSHNLAITSLKTLGAMPGPIKPILGTKKKVLGLDFQNCLGLAAGFDKDAQAVEGLARLGFGFIEVGTVTPRPQPGNLKPRLFRYPDHEAVINRMGFNNLGMDAMVKKLNGIRARDRLKGTIVGVNIGKNKDTPLERAVDDYVIGIERFNDLADYLTLNISSPNTTGLRSMQTGDHLERMLDTVKNAQSRQKKYVPLLVKVAPDLNKENAEYMCEKITEYELDGVITTNTTLDRPSNLGQNEEGGLSGLPLFQKSLEILKLFRSNLHPNCPIVGVGG
;
A
#
# COMPACT_ATOMS: atom_id res chain seq x y z
N LEU A 1 16.58 0.23 27.75
CA LEU A 1 15.45 -0.61 28.09
C LEU A 1 14.54 -0.89 26.88
N ARG A 2 14.01 0.13 26.17
CA ARG A 2 13.07 -0.05 25.05
C ARG A 2 13.67 -0.90 23.89
N LYS A 3 14.93 -0.69 23.49
CA LYS A 3 15.59 -1.49 22.44
C LYS A 3 15.78 -2.96 22.84
N VAL A 4 16.09 -3.24 24.11
CA VAL A 4 16.28 -4.61 24.62
C VAL A 4 14.94 -5.36 24.66
N MET A 5 13.91 -4.70 25.16
CA MET A 5 12.55 -5.27 25.22
C MET A 5 12.02 -5.57 23.81
N PHE A 6 12.23 -4.68 22.84
CA PHE A 6 11.82 -4.89 21.46
C PHE A 6 12.48 -6.12 20.85
N ARG A 7 13.82 -6.29 21.02
CA ARG A 7 14.55 -7.46 20.53
C ARG A 7 14.07 -8.79 21.14
N GLN A 8 13.63 -8.77 22.40
CA GLN A 8 13.09 -9.98 23.03
C GLN A 8 11.72 -10.34 22.45
N ILE A 9 10.85 -9.34 22.25
CA ILE A 9 9.53 -9.53 21.60
C ILE A 9 9.72 -10.03 20.16
N GLU A 10 10.63 -9.44 19.42
CA GLU A 10 10.98 -9.86 18.05
C GLU A 10 11.39 -11.32 18.00
N LYS A 11 12.30 -11.76 18.88
CA LYS A 11 12.74 -13.18 18.95
C LYS A 11 11.56 -14.12 19.21
N LEU A 12 10.65 -13.75 20.12
CA LEU A 12 9.46 -14.56 20.41
C LEU A 12 8.51 -14.62 19.20
N LEU A 13 8.29 -13.49 18.53
CA LEU A 13 7.46 -13.44 17.33
C LEU A 13 8.08 -14.26 16.17
N PHE A 14 9.41 -14.36 16.11
CA PHE A 14 10.08 -15.10 15.06
C PHE A 14 10.04 -16.63 15.28
N LEU A 15 9.71 -17.11 16.47
CA LEU A 15 9.42 -18.52 16.72
C LEU A 15 8.08 -18.97 16.13
N LEU A 16 7.17 -18.04 15.86
CA LEU A 16 5.86 -18.33 15.30
C LEU A 16 5.89 -18.28 13.76
N PRO A 17 5.01 -19.04 13.07
CA PRO A 17 4.82 -18.86 11.63
C PRO A 17 4.52 -17.39 11.29
N PRO A 18 5.03 -16.86 10.15
CA PRO A 18 4.95 -15.43 9.84
C PRO A 18 3.53 -14.84 9.85
N GLU A 19 2.53 -15.53 9.30
CA GLU A 19 1.13 -15.06 9.32
C GLU A 19 0.50 -15.12 10.73
N VAL A 20 0.93 -16.05 11.60
CA VAL A 20 0.48 -16.09 12.99
C VAL A 20 0.99 -14.86 13.75
N SER A 21 2.27 -14.55 13.61
CA SER A 21 2.86 -13.32 14.20
C SER A 21 2.19 -12.07 13.70
N HIS A 22 1.88 -11.99 12.40
CA HIS A 22 1.16 -10.89 11.81
C HIS A 22 -0.24 -10.73 12.42
N ASN A 23 -1.01 -11.81 12.52
CA ASN A 23 -2.36 -11.77 13.10
C ASN A 23 -2.33 -11.39 14.59
N LEU A 24 -1.32 -11.82 15.33
CA LEU A 24 -1.12 -11.42 16.71
C LEU A 24 -0.83 -9.92 16.82
N ALA A 25 0.02 -9.38 15.94
CA ALA A 25 0.31 -7.96 15.88
C ALA A 25 -0.95 -7.13 15.56
N ILE A 26 -1.74 -7.53 14.55
CA ILE A 26 -3.02 -6.87 14.21
C ILE A 26 -3.98 -6.89 15.40
N THR A 27 -4.12 -8.04 16.08
CA THR A 27 -5.01 -8.17 17.25
C THR A 27 -4.56 -7.26 18.41
N SER A 28 -3.26 -7.22 18.68
CA SER A 28 -2.68 -6.35 19.70
C SER A 28 -2.88 -4.87 19.39
N LEU A 29 -2.69 -4.48 18.14
CA LEU A 29 -2.91 -3.10 17.67
C LEU A 29 -4.40 -2.73 17.71
N LYS A 30 -5.29 -3.64 17.36
CA LYS A 30 -6.73 -3.44 17.50
C LYS A 30 -7.12 -3.19 18.96
N THR A 31 -6.58 -3.97 19.91
CA THR A 31 -6.79 -3.78 21.33
C THR A 31 -6.23 -2.42 21.81
N LEU A 32 -5.01 -2.07 21.36
CA LEU A 32 -4.41 -0.76 21.65
C LEU A 32 -5.28 0.38 21.12
N GLY A 33 -5.83 0.24 19.90
CA GLY A 33 -6.74 1.23 19.30
C GLY A 33 -8.03 1.41 20.07
N ALA A 34 -8.58 0.34 20.66
CA ALA A 34 -9.79 0.37 21.44
C ALA A 34 -9.64 1.06 22.82
N MET A 35 -8.41 1.24 23.31
CA MET A 35 -8.17 1.90 24.59
C MET A 35 -8.75 3.33 24.59
N PRO A 36 -9.31 3.80 25.73
CA PRO A 36 -9.83 5.15 25.85
C PRO A 36 -8.73 6.20 25.76
N GLY A 37 -9.11 7.44 25.56
CA GLY A 37 -8.22 8.60 25.49
C GLY A 37 -7.84 9.02 24.08
N PRO A 38 -7.29 10.23 23.94
CA PRO A 38 -6.94 10.81 22.65
C PRO A 38 -5.77 10.10 22.02
N ILE A 39 -5.78 10.01 20.69
CA ILE A 39 -4.63 9.63 19.88
C ILE A 39 -3.81 10.90 19.68
N LYS A 40 -2.61 10.93 20.24
CA LYS A 40 -1.69 12.06 20.07
C LYS A 40 -0.76 11.75 18.93
N PRO A 41 -0.73 12.56 17.85
CA PRO A 41 0.23 12.37 16.78
C PRO A 41 1.65 12.58 17.31
N ILE A 42 2.59 11.79 16.82
CA ILE A 42 4.02 12.08 16.99
C ILE A 42 4.34 13.26 16.08
N LEU A 43 4.76 14.36 16.70
CA LEU A 43 5.15 15.55 15.95
C LEU A 43 6.50 15.30 15.26
N GLY A 44 6.56 15.61 13.99
CA GLY A 44 7.75 15.55 13.15
C GLY A 44 7.78 16.73 12.20
N THR A 45 8.53 16.62 11.13
CA THR A 45 8.50 17.61 10.06
C THR A 45 7.14 17.59 9.37
N LYS A 46 6.31 18.58 9.69
CA LYS A 46 5.00 18.77 9.03
C LYS A 46 5.19 19.10 7.56
N LYS A 47 4.36 18.50 6.72
CA LYS A 47 4.31 18.81 5.29
C LYS A 47 2.88 18.90 4.81
N LYS A 48 2.62 19.89 3.95
CA LYS A 48 1.38 19.96 3.19
C LYS A 48 1.63 19.37 1.80
N VAL A 49 1.01 18.23 1.51
CA VAL A 49 1.17 17.49 0.27
C VAL A 49 -0.20 16.92 -0.13
N LEU A 50 -0.53 16.86 -1.41
CA LEU A 50 -1.83 16.36 -1.90
C LEU A 50 -3.04 17.17 -1.33
N GLY A 51 -2.84 18.41 -0.93
CA GLY A 51 -3.86 19.19 -0.19
C GLY A 51 -4.06 18.75 1.27
N LEU A 52 -3.30 17.77 1.76
CA LEU A 52 -3.40 17.18 3.10
C LEU A 52 -2.26 17.64 4.01
N ASP A 53 -2.55 17.76 5.31
CA ASP A 53 -1.59 18.19 6.33
C ASP A 53 -1.00 16.99 7.07
N PHE A 54 0.18 16.53 6.63
CA PHE A 54 0.92 15.44 7.26
C PHE A 54 1.65 15.93 8.51
N GLN A 55 1.39 15.32 9.67
CA GLN A 55 2.03 15.68 10.94
C GLN A 55 3.49 15.20 11.02
N ASN A 56 3.83 14.16 10.28
CA ASN A 56 5.18 13.67 10.03
C ASN A 56 5.22 12.88 8.72
N CYS A 57 6.43 12.60 8.22
CA CYS A 57 6.63 11.91 6.94
C CYS A 57 6.71 10.38 7.05
N LEU A 58 6.51 9.80 8.26
CA LEU A 58 6.56 8.36 8.45
C LEU A 58 5.17 7.76 8.23
N GLY A 59 5.05 6.90 7.23
CA GLY A 59 3.82 6.17 6.91
C GLY A 59 3.97 4.67 7.04
N LEU A 60 2.83 4.00 7.20
CA LEU A 60 2.73 2.56 7.08
C LEU A 60 2.20 2.19 5.70
N ALA A 61 2.95 1.37 4.96
CA ALA A 61 2.56 0.91 3.63
C ALA A 61 1.40 -0.10 3.67
N ALA A 62 0.62 -0.14 2.58
CA ALA A 62 -0.39 -1.16 2.36
C ALA A 62 0.19 -2.59 2.45
N GLY A 63 -0.64 -3.52 2.88
CA GLY A 63 -0.28 -4.94 3.05
C GLY A 63 -0.18 -5.37 4.50
N PHE A 64 0.09 -4.47 5.44
CA PHE A 64 0.09 -4.77 6.86
C PHE A 64 -1.35 -4.84 7.42
N ASP A 65 -2.12 -3.79 7.31
CA ASP A 65 -3.54 -3.77 7.71
C ASP A 65 -4.45 -3.81 6.48
N LYS A 66 -4.72 -5.02 5.98
CA LYS A 66 -5.45 -5.21 4.72
C LYS A 66 -6.93 -4.87 4.82
N ASP A 67 -7.48 -4.89 6.02
CA ASP A 67 -8.93 -4.78 6.26
C ASP A 67 -9.30 -3.63 7.20
N ALA A 68 -8.40 -2.66 7.39
CA ALA A 68 -8.58 -1.51 8.27
C ALA A 68 -8.96 -1.90 9.72
N GLN A 69 -8.32 -2.96 10.26
CA GLN A 69 -8.63 -3.46 11.60
C GLN A 69 -7.87 -2.75 12.71
N ALA A 70 -6.68 -2.22 12.41
CA ALA A 70 -5.72 -1.72 13.38
C ALA A 70 -5.40 -0.22 13.25
N VAL A 71 -6.14 0.52 12.41
CA VAL A 71 -5.85 1.93 12.07
C VAL A 71 -5.67 2.80 13.30
N GLU A 72 -6.58 2.74 14.29
CA GLU A 72 -6.49 3.54 15.52
C GLU A 72 -5.29 3.14 16.39
N GLY A 73 -4.95 1.84 16.43
CA GLY A 73 -3.76 1.36 17.12
C GLY A 73 -2.46 1.80 16.45
N LEU A 74 -2.41 1.77 15.13
CA LEU A 74 -1.29 2.27 14.34
C LEU A 74 -1.11 3.79 14.49
N ALA A 75 -2.20 4.54 14.49
CA ALA A 75 -2.16 5.97 14.78
C ALA A 75 -1.60 6.27 16.18
N ARG A 76 -1.90 5.43 17.20
CA ARG A 76 -1.28 5.54 18.53
C ARG A 76 0.22 5.26 18.56
N LEU A 77 0.74 4.48 17.60
CA LEU A 77 2.17 4.31 17.44
C LEU A 77 2.85 5.53 16.82
N GLY A 78 2.06 6.48 16.28
CA GLY A 78 2.54 7.77 15.81
C GLY A 78 2.81 7.88 14.33
N PHE A 79 2.33 6.95 13.50
CA PHE A 79 2.38 7.11 12.05
C PHE A 79 1.64 8.38 11.62
N GLY A 80 2.25 9.19 10.78
CA GLY A 80 1.64 10.38 10.19
C GLY A 80 0.58 10.03 9.15
N PHE A 81 0.76 8.89 8.47
CA PHE A 81 -0.22 8.33 7.55
C PHE A 81 -0.19 6.79 7.56
N ILE A 82 -1.31 6.19 7.22
CA ILE A 82 -1.51 4.74 7.21
C ILE A 82 -2.22 4.38 5.92
N GLU A 83 -1.62 3.51 5.11
CA GLU A 83 -2.27 2.97 3.94
C GLU A 83 -2.83 1.57 4.25
N VAL A 84 -4.15 1.43 4.22
CA VAL A 84 -4.87 0.16 4.41
C VAL A 84 -5.10 -0.53 3.06
N GLY A 85 -5.31 -1.83 3.07
CA GLY A 85 -5.48 -2.62 1.84
C GLY A 85 -4.24 -3.46 1.55
N THR A 86 -4.10 -4.00 0.34
CA THR A 86 -4.93 -3.82 -0.85
C THR A 86 -6.28 -4.51 -0.63
N VAL A 87 -7.33 -3.78 -0.93
CA VAL A 87 -8.70 -4.28 -0.89
C VAL A 87 -9.24 -4.45 -2.31
N THR A 88 -10.07 -5.46 -2.50
CA THR A 88 -10.74 -5.78 -3.78
C THR A 88 -12.27 -5.68 -3.62
N PRO A 89 -13.03 -5.46 -4.69
CA PRO A 89 -14.50 -5.34 -4.60
C PRO A 89 -15.15 -6.46 -3.81
N ARG A 90 -14.85 -7.71 -4.17
CA ARG A 90 -15.31 -8.90 -3.45
C ARG A 90 -14.25 -9.42 -2.50
N PRO A 91 -14.62 -10.06 -1.38
CA PRO A 91 -13.67 -10.76 -0.52
C PRO A 91 -12.97 -11.88 -1.29
N GLN A 92 -11.70 -12.11 -0.96
CA GLN A 92 -10.94 -13.23 -1.51
C GLN A 92 -9.90 -13.77 -0.51
N PRO A 93 -9.65 -15.10 -0.52
CA PRO A 93 -8.75 -15.73 0.44
C PRO A 93 -7.27 -15.45 0.15
N GLY A 94 -6.94 -15.00 -1.06
CA GLY A 94 -5.58 -14.90 -1.56
C GLY A 94 -5.01 -16.27 -1.99
N ASN A 95 -3.68 -16.34 -2.11
CA ASN A 95 -3.00 -17.56 -2.51
C ASN A 95 -2.91 -18.59 -1.37
N LEU A 96 -2.63 -19.85 -1.73
CA LEU A 96 -2.46 -20.95 -0.76
C LEU A 96 -1.30 -20.67 0.20
N LYS A 97 -1.44 -21.14 1.44
CA LYS A 97 -0.40 -21.11 2.46
C LYS A 97 0.56 -22.32 2.30
N PRO A 98 1.85 -22.17 2.68
CA PRO A 98 2.51 -20.96 3.17
C PRO A 98 2.72 -19.93 2.06
N ARG A 99 2.60 -18.64 2.38
CA ARG A 99 2.66 -17.52 1.42
C ARG A 99 3.41 -16.29 1.95
N LEU A 100 4.08 -16.45 3.08
CA LEU A 100 4.90 -15.42 3.71
C LEU A 100 6.13 -16.08 4.33
N PHE A 101 7.32 -15.68 3.90
CA PHE A 101 8.60 -16.31 4.25
C PHE A 101 9.56 -15.23 4.75
N ARG A 102 10.16 -15.46 5.91
CA ARG A 102 11.14 -14.55 6.53
C ARG A 102 12.56 -15.06 6.31
N TYR A 103 13.45 -14.15 6.00
CA TYR A 103 14.88 -14.37 5.86
C TYR A 103 15.64 -13.40 6.76
N PRO A 104 15.71 -13.65 8.08
CA PRO A 104 16.26 -12.70 9.05
C PRO A 104 17.71 -12.32 8.77
N ASP A 105 18.55 -13.29 8.35
CA ASP A 105 19.97 -13.07 8.06
C ASP A 105 20.19 -12.15 6.85
N HIS A 106 19.17 -11.97 6.02
CA HIS A 106 19.15 -11.09 4.86
C HIS A 106 18.28 -9.84 5.07
N GLU A 107 17.72 -9.64 6.26
CA GLU A 107 16.74 -8.58 6.56
C GLU A 107 15.64 -8.52 5.48
N ALA A 108 15.10 -9.69 5.09
CA ALA A 108 14.23 -9.82 3.93
C ALA A 108 12.98 -10.66 4.21
N VAL A 109 11.96 -10.40 3.39
CA VAL A 109 10.69 -11.13 3.38
C VAL A 109 10.28 -11.41 1.95
N ILE A 110 9.88 -12.66 1.65
CA ILE A 110 9.19 -13.01 0.41
C ILE A 110 7.72 -13.23 0.72
N ASN A 111 6.84 -12.67 -0.09
CA ASN A 111 5.40 -12.90 0.04
C ASN A 111 4.73 -13.18 -1.31
N ARG A 112 3.73 -14.07 -1.27
CA ARG A 112 2.79 -14.34 -2.37
C ARG A 112 1.34 -14.26 -1.89
N MET A 113 1.00 -13.17 -1.19
CA MET A 113 -0.28 -13.04 -0.47
C MET A 113 -1.51 -13.11 -1.40
N GLY A 114 -1.46 -12.50 -2.59
CA GLY A 114 -2.54 -12.53 -3.58
C GLY A 114 -3.79 -11.74 -3.16
N PHE A 115 -3.58 -10.59 -2.52
CA PHE A 115 -4.64 -9.67 -2.08
C PHE A 115 -5.73 -10.34 -1.23
N ASN A 116 -5.33 -11.15 -0.24
CA ASN A 116 -6.29 -11.67 0.73
C ASN A 116 -6.93 -10.52 1.52
N ASN A 117 -8.25 -10.42 1.47
CA ASN A 117 -9.02 -9.36 2.15
C ASN A 117 -10.50 -9.75 2.29
N LEU A 118 -11.23 -9.01 3.13
CA LEU A 118 -12.65 -9.23 3.44
C LEU A 118 -13.61 -8.48 2.50
N GLY A 119 -13.09 -7.85 1.43
CA GLY A 119 -13.86 -7.09 0.46
C GLY A 119 -14.14 -5.65 0.89
N MET A 120 -14.53 -4.82 -0.09
CA MET A 120 -14.75 -3.39 0.12
C MET A 120 -15.90 -3.11 1.09
N ASP A 121 -16.98 -3.90 1.11
CA ASP A 121 -18.10 -3.67 2.03
C ASP A 121 -17.68 -3.78 3.50
N ALA A 122 -16.84 -4.77 3.82
CA ALA A 122 -16.29 -4.94 5.17
C ALA A 122 -15.38 -3.77 5.57
N MET A 123 -14.53 -3.30 4.65
CA MET A 123 -13.64 -2.16 4.90
C MET A 123 -14.42 -0.85 5.03
N VAL A 124 -15.41 -0.59 4.17
CA VAL A 124 -16.31 0.57 4.25
C VAL A 124 -16.96 0.64 5.62
N LYS A 125 -17.55 -0.47 6.10
CA LYS A 125 -18.17 -0.53 7.44
C LYS A 125 -17.17 -0.13 8.55
N LYS A 126 -15.93 -0.60 8.47
CA LYS A 126 -14.89 -0.28 9.47
C LYS A 126 -14.44 1.17 9.39
N LEU A 127 -14.16 1.69 8.20
CA LEU A 127 -13.74 3.08 8.02
C LEU A 127 -14.84 4.05 8.44
N ASN A 128 -16.10 3.79 8.13
CA ASN A 128 -17.23 4.56 8.65
C ASN A 128 -17.22 4.63 10.19
N GLY A 129 -17.03 3.49 10.86
CA GLY A 129 -16.94 3.46 12.32
C GLY A 129 -15.72 4.23 12.86
N ILE A 130 -14.58 4.21 12.17
CA ILE A 130 -13.38 4.98 12.54
C ILE A 130 -13.62 6.48 12.38
N ARG A 131 -14.18 6.91 11.24
CA ARG A 131 -14.50 8.32 10.95
C ARG A 131 -15.54 8.88 11.92
N ALA A 132 -16.59 8.10 12.24
CA ALA A 132 -17.61 8.51 13.19
C ALA A 132 -17.06 8.76 14.62
N ARG A 133 -16.00 8.05 15.02
CA ARG A 133 -15.36 8.28 16.33
C ARG A 133 -14.45 9.49 16.38
N ASP A 134 -14.06 10.03 15.24
CA ASP A 134 -13.16 11.21 15.08
C ASP A 134 -11.92 11.18 16.00
N ARG A 135 -11.28 10.01 16.13
CA ARG A 135 -10.14 9.84 17.05
C ARG A 135 -8.77 9.99 16.40
N LEU A 136 -8.71 10.01 15.06
CA LEU A 136 -7.45 9.94 14.31
C LEU A 136 -6.65 11.25 14.25
N LYS A 137 -7.14 12.33 14.84
CA LYS A 137 -6.50 13.68 15.01
C LYS A 137 -5.21 13.89 14.20
N GLY A 138 -5.35 14.13 12.90
CA GLY A 138 -4.22 14.46 12.00
C GLY A 138 -3.46 13.26 11.43
N THR A 139 -3.88 12.01 11.70
CA THR A 139 -3.36 10.84 10.96
C THR A 139 -4.13 10.68 9.65
N ILE A 140 -3.42 10.69 8.54
CA ILE A 140 -3.97 10.51 7.19
C ILE A 140 -4.22 9.02 6.94
N VAL A 141 -5.35 8.68 6.33
CA VAL A 141 -5.69 7.30 5.96
C VAL A 141 -5.85 7.17 4.45
N GLY A 142 -4.90 6.48 3.84
CA GLY A 142 -4.98 6.07 2.43
C GLY A 142 -5.65 4.70 2.28
N VAL A 143 -6.34 4.49 1.16
CA VAL A 143 -6.90 3.18 0.80
C VAL A 143 -6.27 2.70 -0.50
N ASN A 144 -5.61 1.54 -0.42
CA ASN A 144 -4.98 0.87 -1.55
C ASN A 144 -5.99 -0.09 -2.20
N ILE A 145 -6.26 0.12 -3.48
CA ILE A 145 -7.27 -0.58 -4.26
C ILE A 145 -6.60 -1.52 -5.26
N GLY A 146 -7.13 -2.71 -5.41
CA GLY A 146 -6.71 -3.66 -6.41
C GLY A 146 -7.86 -4.44 -7.02
N LYS A 147 -7.57 -5.16 -8.12
CA LYS A 147 -8.58 -6.02 -8.77
C LYS A 147 -8.71 -7.38 -8.08
N ASN A 148 -9.88 -7.96 -8.14
CA ASN A 148 -10.10 -9.36 -7.77
C ASN A 148 -9.28 -10.31 -8.67
N LYS A 149 -8.90 -11.45 -8.12
CA LYS A 149 -8.11 -12.46 -8.85
C LYS A 149 -8.83 -12.98 -10.09
N ASP A 150 -10.13 -13.20 -9.97
CA ASP A 150 -11.03 -13.74 -11.00
C ASP A 150 -11.58 -12.68 -11.96
N THR A 151 -11.36 -11.39 -11.73
CA THR A 151 -11.68 -10.34 -12.70
C THR A 151 -10.73 -10.45 -13.88
N PRO A 152 -11.21 -10.63 -15.13
CA PRO A 152 -10.37 -10.61 -16.33
C PRO A 152 -9.58 -9.30 -16.47
N LEU A 153 -8.41 -9.34 -17.13
CA LEU A 153 -7.57 -8.16 -17.26
C LEU A 153 -8.26 -7.02 -18.03
N GLU A 154 -9.05 -7.36 -19.02
CA GLU A 154 -9.82 -6.42 -19.86
C GLU A 154 -10.87 -5.65 -19.06
N ARG A 155 -11.31 -6.22 -17.93
CA ARG A 155 -12.27 -5.63 -17.00
C ARG A 155 -11.63 -5.17 -15.68
N ALA A 156 -10.32 -5.24 -15.58
CA ALA A 156 -9.60 -4.89 -14.35
C ALA A 156 -9.92 -3.47 -13.87
N VAL A 157 -10.10 -2.54 -14.80
CA VAL A 157 -10.39 -1.14 -14.49
C VAL A 157 -11.74 -0.95 -13.76
N ASP A 158 -12.71 -1.82 -14.00
CA ASP A 158 -14.02 -1.77 -13.32
C ASP A 158 -13.84 -1.89 -11.79
N ASP A 159 -12.95 -2.77 -11.34
CA ASP A 159 -12.66 -2.97 -9.92
C ASP A 159 -12.04 -1.73 -9.25
N TYR A 160 -11.23 -0.97 -9.99
CA TYR A 160 -10.65 0.29 -9.49
C TYR A 160 -11.71 1.41 -9.44
N VAL A 161 -12.59 1.48 -10.44
CA VAL A 161 -13.72 2.43 -10.43
C VAL A 161 -14.64 2.18 -9.23
N ILE A 162 -15.02 0.92 -8.99
CA ILE A 162 -15.80 0.55 -7.79
C ILE A 162 -15.09 1.02 -6.52
N GLY A 163 -13.78 0.85 -6.44
CA GLY A 163 -12.99 1.29 -5.28
C GLY A 163 -12.98 2.80 -5.10
N ILE A 164 -12.84 3.58 -6.18
CA ILE A 164 -12.91 5.04 -6.15
C ILE A 164 -14.27 5.49 -5.60
N GLU A 165 -15.36 4.96 -6.15
CA GLU A 165 -16.72 5.29 -5.74
C GLU A 165 -17.01 4.92 -4.27
N ARG A 166 -16.53 3.77 -3.81
CA ARG A 166 -16.78 3.26 -2.46
C ARG A 166 -16.00 3.99 -1.37
N PHE A 167 -14.79 4.46 -1.68
CA PHE A 167 -13.91 5.04 -0.65
C PHE A 167 -13.75 6.55 -0.75
N ASN A 168 -14.35 7.22 -1.73
CA ASN A 168 -14.20 8.66 -1.93
C ASN A 168 -14.49 9.50 -0.68
N ASP A 169 -15.53 9.15 0.09
CA ASP A 169 -15.90 9.89 1.30
C ASP A 169 -15.16 9.40 2.57
N LEU A 170 -14.42 8.31 2.47
CA LEU A 170 -13.80 7.62 3.60
C LEU A 170 -12.28 7.72 3.63
N ALA A 171 -11.65 7.81 2.46
CA ALA A 171 -10.21 7.93 2.32
C ALA A 171 -9.77 9.40 2.29
N ASP A 172 -8.53 9.65 2.75
CA ASP A 172 -7.86 10.93 2.55
C ASP A 172 -7.12 10.95 1.22
N TYR A 173 -6.63 9.79 0.75
CA TYR A 173 -6.13 9.55 -0.61
C TYR A 173 -6.41 8.10 -1.02
N LEU A 174 -6.39 7.85 -2.33
CA LEU A 174 -6.56 6.52 -2.91
C LEU A 174 -5.29 6.10 -3.65
N THR A 175 -4.96 4.80 -3.61
CA THR A 175 -3.83 4.23 -4.34
C THR A 175 -4.29 3.12 -5.28
N LEU A 176 -3.98 3.28 -6.57
CA LEU A 176 -4.17 2.25 -7.59
C LEU A 176 -3.00 1.27 -7.56
N ASN A 177 -3.22 0.06 -7.09
CA ASN A 177 -2.17 -0.96 -7.02
C ASN A 177 -2.17 -1.82 -8.28
N ILE A 178 -1.41 -1.40 -9.27
CA ILE A 178 -1.20 -2.11 -10.55
C ILE A 178 0.13 -2.86 -10.62
N SER A 179 0.82 -2.99 -9.50
CA SER A 179 2.22 -3.43 -9.44
C SER A 179 2.46 -4.74 -8.70
N SER A 180 1.41 -5.41 -8.17
CA SER A 180 1.59 -6.65 -7.45
C SER A 180 2.10 -7.77 -8.36
N PRO A 181 3.19 -8.46 -7.96
CA PRO A 181 3.67 -9.63 -8.71
C PRO A 181 2.81 -10.88 -8.47
N ASN A 182 1.92 -10.83 -7.48
CA ASN A 182 1.17 -11.98 -6.98
C ASN A 182 -0.26 -12.09 -7.59
N THR A 183 -0.56 -11.26 -8.58
CA THR A 183 -1.82 -11.25 -9.32
C THR A 183 -1.49 -11.35 -10.81
N THR A 184 -1.92 -12.43 -11.45
CA THR A 184 -1.58 -12.73 -12.86
C THR A 184 -1.93 -11.58 -13.78
N GLY A 185 -1.00 -11.19 -14.63
CA GLY A 185 -1.16 -10.15 -15.65
C GLY A 185 -1.28 -8.70 -15.11
N LEU A 186 -1.34 -8.49 -13.79
CA LEU A 186 -1.58 -7.15 -13.26
C LEU A 186 -0.51 -6.13 -13.67
N ARG A 187 0.74 -6.54 -13.74
CA ARG A 187 1.86 -5.65 -14.08
C ARG A 187 1.84 -5.18 -15.54
N SER A 188 1.15 -5.87 -16.44
CA SER A 188 0.97 -5.39 -17.83
C SER A 188 0.11 -4.12 -17.89
N MET A 189 -0.65 -3.81 -16.84
CA MET A 189 -1.38 -2.53 -16.74
C MET A 189 -0.47 -1.31 -16.53
N GLN A 190 0.83 -1.51 -16.36
CA GLN A 190 1.79 -0.40 -16.21
C GLN A 190 2.34 0.11 -17.55
N THR A 191 1.93 -0.46 -18.67
CA THR A 191 2.47 -0.14 -20.00
C THR A 191 1.40 -0.12 -21.08
N GLY A 192 1.68 0.62 -22.18
CA GLY A 192 0.87 0.65 -23.39
C GLY A 192 -0.59 1.06 -23.16
N ASP A 193 -1.45 0.61 -24.08
CA ASP A 193 -2.89 0.95 -24.10
C ASP A 193 -3.62 0.57 -22.80
N HIS A 194 -3.13 -0.42 -22.07
CA HIS A 194 -3.72 -0.81 -20.79
C HIS A 194 -3.56 0.28 -19.74
N LEU A 195 -2.40 0.94 -19.69
CA LEU A 195 -2.16 2.05 -18.78
C LEU A 195 -3.04 3.25 -19.14
N GLU A 196 -3.03 3.65 -20.40
CA GLU A 196 -3.80 4.81 -20.85
C GLU A 196 -5.31 4.64 -20.60
N ARG A 197 -5.87 3.51 -21.03
CA ARG A 197 -7.27 3.18 -20.78
C ARG A 197 -7.60 3.19 -19.28
N MET A 198 -6.71 2.68 -18.46
CA MET A 198 -6.89 2.69 -17.02
C MET A 198 -6.90 4.14 -16.48
N LEU A 199 -5.89 4.95 -16.82
CA LEU A 199 -5.76 6.32 -16.33
C LEU A 199 -6.96 7.18 -16.76
N ASP A 200 -7.36 7.11 -18.03
CA ASP A 200 -8.55 7.80 -18.52
C ASP A 200 -9.79 7.43 -17.70
N THR A 201 -10.04 6.13 -17.56
CA THR A 201 -11.26 5.66 -16.88
C THR A 201 -11.29 6.04 -15.40
N VAL A 202 -10.15 5.91 -14.68
CA VAL A 202 -10.11 6.25 -13.24
C VAL A 202 -10.17 7.76 -13.00
N LYS A 203 -9.60 8.58 -13.89
CA LYS A 203 -9.73 10.04 -13.82
C LYS A 203 -11.17 10.49 -14.11
N ASN A 204 -11.83 9.88 -15.07
CA ASN A 204 -13.25 10.10 -15.32
C ASN A 204 -14.11 9.68 -14.11
N ALA A 205 -13.78 8.57 -13.43
CA ALA A 205 -14.46 8.14 -12.21
C ALA A 205 -14.21 9.14 -11.06
N GLN A 206 -12.96 9.61 -10.87
CA GLN A 206 -12.61 10.61 -9.86
C GLN A 206 -13.35 11.93 -10.08
N SER A 207 -13.43 12.43 -11.33
CA SER A 207 -14.08 13.70 -11.66
C SER A 207 -15.58 13.73 -11.40
N ARG A 208 -16.23 12.57 -11.40
CA ARG A 208 -17.67 12.42 -11.10
C ARG A 208 -17.97 12.41 -9.60
N GLN A 209 -16.93 12.35 -8.76
CA GLN A 209 -17.13 12.34 -7.31
C GLN A 209 -17.42 13.73 -6.77
N LYS A 210 -18.25 13.80 -5.72
CA LYS A 210 -18.61 15.08 -5.07
C LYS A 210 -17.43 15.73 -4.35
N LYS A 211 -16.53 14.93 -3.83
CA LYS A 211 -15.33 15.37 -3.13
C LYS A 211 -14.11 14.95 -3.92
N TYR A 212 -13.17 15.87 -4.11
CA TYR A 212 -11.88 15.52 -4.67
C TYR A 212 -11.05 14.75 -3.64
N VAL A 213 -10.63 13.55 -3.98
CA VAL A 213 -9.71 12.72 -3.19
C VAL A 213 -8.50 12.40 -4.05
N PRO A 214 -7.27 12.72 -3.61
CA PRO A 214 -6.06 12.48 -4.38
C PRO A 214 -5.92 11.01 -4.77
N LEU A 215 -5.50 10.77 -6.02
CA LEU A 215 -5.35 9.46 -6.62
C LEU A 215 -3.88 9.21 -6.98
N LEU A 216 -3.27 8.22 -6.32
CA LEU A 216 -1.88 7.83 -6.52
C LEU A 216 -1.81 6.49 -7.26
N VAL A 217 -0.71 6.27 -7.99
CA VAL A 217 -0.41 4.97 -8.57
C VAL A 217 0.80 4.33 -7.89
N LYS A 218 0.71 3.03 -7.53
CA LYS A 218 1.84 2.27 -6.97
C LYS A 218 2.48 1.42 -8.05
N VAL A 219 3.79 1.63 -8.24
CA VAL A 219 4.56 1.04 -9.34
C VAL A 219 5.46 -0.12 -8.90
N ALA A 220 5.83 -0.99 -9.84
CA ALA A 220 6.76 -2.08 -9.61
C ALA A 220 8.22 -1.57 -9.64
N PRO A 221 9.14 -2.19 -8.89
CA PRO A 221 10.56 -1.88 -8.97
C PRO A 221 11.24 -2.52 -10.19
N ASP A 222 10.53 -3.40 -10.90
CA ASP A 222 11.07 -4.19 -12.02
C ASP A 222 10.78 -3.54 -13.39
N LEU A 223 10.40 -2.27 -13.41
CA LEU A 223 10.23 -1.49 -14.63
C LEU A 223 11.60 -1.21 -15.27
N ASN A 224 11.70 -1.41 -16.58
CA ASN A 224 12.83 -0.88 -17.34
C ASN A 224 12.71 0.65 -17.51
N LYS A 225 13.77 1.28 -17.95
CA LYS A 225 13.84 2.74 -18.07
C LYS A 225 12.73 3.29 -18.98
N GLU A 226 12.54 2.69 -20.16
CA GLU A 226 11.56 3.16 -21.14
C GLU A 226 10.13 3.11 -20.59
N ASN A 227 9.77 2.01 -19.94
CA ASN A 227 8.43 1.87 -19.32
C ASN A 227 8.23 2.84 -18.16
N ALA A 228 9.28 3.11 -17.38
CA ALA A 228 9.20 4.07 -16.28
C ALA A 228 9.05 5.52 -16.79
N GLU A 229 9.78 5.89 -17.84
CA GLU A 229 9.66 7.18 -18.51
C GLU A 229 8.27 7.35 -19.14
N TYR A 230 7.78 6.33 -19.84
CA TYR A 230 6.42 6.32 -20.38
C TYR A 230 5.35 6.48 -19.29
N MET A 231 5.50 5.77 -18.16
CA MET A 231 4.59 5.98 -17.03
C MET A 231 4.63 7.40 -16.48
N CYS A 232 5.81 8.01 -16.38
CA CYS A 232 5.93 9.41 -15.93
C CYS A 232 5.23 10.38 -16.88
N GLU A 233 5.37 10.18 -18.19
CA GLU A 233 4.64 10.94 -19.22
C GLU A 233 3.13 10.82 -19.01
N LYS A 234 2.61 9.58 -18.93
CA LYS A 234 1.17 9.35 -18.77
C LYS A 234 0.62 9.82 -17.42
N ILE A 235 1.37 9.67 -16.33
CA ILE A 235 1.01 10.22 -15.02
C ILE A 235 0.85 11.75 -15.09
N THR A 236 1.72 12.43 -15.85
CA THR A 236 1.67 13.88 -16.05
C THR A 236 0.52 14.27 -16.98
N GLU A 237 0.34 13.57 -18.09
CA GLU A 237 -0.73 13.81 -19.07
C GLU A 237 -2.14 13.67 -18.45
N TYR A 238 -2.35 12.62 -17.67
CA TYR A 238 -3.63 12.36 -17.00
C TYR A 238 -3.73 13.04 -15.62
N GLU A 239 -2.79 13.87 -15.24
CA GLU A 239 -2.80 14.64 -13.99
C GLU A 239 -3.07 13.78 -12.75
N LEU A 240 -2.37 12.63 -12.61
CA LEU A 240 -2.39 11.89 -11.37
C LEU A 240 -1.71 12.67 -10.24
N ASP A 241 -2.25 12.53 -9.03
CA ASP A 241 -1.83 13.33 -7.89
C ASP A 241 -0.49 12.92 -7.28
N GLY A 242 -0.03 11.70 -7.55
CA GLY A 242 1.26 11.24 -7.04
C GLY A 242 1.57 9.77 -7.34
N VAL A 243 2.76 9.35 -6.91
CA VAL A 243 3.29 8.00 -7.18
C VAL A 243 3.81 7.38 -5.89
N ILE A 244 3.64 6.07 -5.75
CA ILE A 244 4.27 5.27 -4.70
C ILE A 244 5.33 4.36 -5.34
N THR A 245 6.59 4.60 -5.01
CA THR A 245 7.75 3.82 -5.45
C THR A 245 8.37 3.11 -4.25
N THR A 246 8.29 1.76 -4.13
CA THR A 246 7.79 0.78 -5.07
C THR A 246 6.98 -0.33 -4.40
N ASN A 247 6.50 -1.30 -5.20
CA ASN A 247 6.06 -2.60 -4.71
C ASN A 247 7.30 -3.51 -4.47
N THR A 248 7.07 -4.79 -4.20
CA THR A 248 8.11 -5.83 -4.05
C THR A 248 8.67 -6.24 -5.41
N THR A 249 9.90 -6.78 -5.45
CA THR A 249 10.58 -7.24 -6.67
C THR A 249 10.44 -8.74 -6.91
N LEU A 250 10.51 -9.15 -8.17
CA LEU A 250 10.69 -10.56 -8.57
C LEU A 250 12.16 -10.96 -8.64
N ASP A 251 13.08 -10.01 -8.67
CA ASP A 251 14.51 -10.30 -8.68
C ASP A 251 14.93 -11.01 -7.39
N ARG A 252 15.89 -11.92 -7.54
CA ARG A 252 16.42 -12.74 -6.45
C ARG A 252 17.94 -12.67 -6.40
N PRO A 253 18.54 -12.28 -5.27
CA PRO A 253 19.95 -12.58 -4.99
C PRO A 253 20.19 -14.10 -5.05
N SER A 254 21.35 -14.51 -5.56
CA SER A 254 21.68 -15.93 -5.80
C SER A 254 21.61 -16.83 -4.56
N ASN A 255 21.70 -16.23 -3.37
CA ASN A 255 21.70 -16.92 -2.07
C ASN A 255 20.39 -16.75 -1.29
N LEU A 256 19.32 -16.24 -1.89
CA LEU A 256 18.09 -15.91 -1.18
C LEU A 256 16.84 -16.44 -1.90
N GLY A 257 16.13 -17.35 -1.25
CA GLY A 257 14.74 -17.70 -1.62
C GLY A 257 14.54 -18.18 -3.04
N GLN A 258 15.52 -18.92 -3.61
CA GLN A 258 15.47 -19.38 -5.01
C GLN A 258 14.25 -20.26 -5.32
N ASN A 259 13.76 -21.01 -4.32
CA ASN A 259 12.62 -21.91 -4.46
C ASN A 259 11.27 -21.25 -4.10
N GLU A 260 11.28 -19.97 -3.68
CA GLU A 260 10.07 -19.29 -3.23
C GLU A 260 9.57 -18.31 -4.28
N GLU A 261 8.37 -18.58 -4.79
CA GLU A 261 7.64 -17.62 -5.62
C GLU A 261 7.12 -16.45 -4.78
N GLY A 262 6.95 -15.27 -5.43
CA GLY A 262 6.36 -14.09 -4.80
C GLY A 262 7.25 -12.86 -4.86
N GLY A 263 6.84 -11.80 -4.21
CA GLY A 263 7.58 -10.53 -4.17
C GLY A 263 8.57 -10.47 -3.02
N LEU A 264 9.82 -10.13 -3.29
CA LEU A 264 10.88 -9.90 -2.31
C LEU A 264 10.85 -8.45 -1.83
N SER A 265 10.95 -8.26 -0.52
CA SER A 265 11.08 -6.97 0.16
C SER A 265 12.18 -7.01 1.22
N GLY A 266 12.49 -5.85 1.83
CA GLY A 266 13.56 -5.70 2.80
C GLY A 266 14.86 -5.23 2.16
N LEU A 267 15.98 -5.35 2.88
CA LEU A 267 17.28 -4.80 2.49
C LEU A 267 17.68 -5.10 1.02
N PRO A 268 17.44 -6.30 0.45
CA PRO A 268 17.79 -6.58 -0.95
C PRO A 268 17.01 -5.73 -1.98
N LEU A 269 15.83 -5.20 -1.62
CA LEU A 269 15.05 -4.33 -2.49
C LEU A 269 15.51 -2.86 -2.42
N PHE A 270 16.17 -2.44 -1.34
CA PHE A 270 16.42 -1.03 -1.02
C PHE A 270 17.05 -0.25 -2.17
N GLN A 271 18.19 -0.74 -2.69
CA GLN A 271 18.91 -0.05 -3.76
C GLN A 271 18.06 0.08 -5.03
N LYS A 272 17.38 -0.99 -5.43
CA LYS A 272 16.52 -1.01 -6.60
C LYS A 272 15.34 -0.05 -6.45
N SER A 273 14.72 0.01 -5.27
CA SER A 273 13.63 0.96 -5.00
C SER A 273 14.09 2.41 -5.09
N LEU A 274 15.31 2.71 -4.60
CA LEU A 274 15.90 4.04 -4.73
C LEU A 274 16.21 4.42 -6.18
N GLU A 275 16.67 3.49 -7.01
CA GLU A 275 16.92 3.73 -8.44
C GLU A 275 15.63 4.10 -9.18
N ILE A 276 14.56 3.36 -8.96
CA ILE A 276 13.23 3.68 -9.51
C ILE A 276 12.71 4.99 -8.97
N LEU A 277 12.85 5.26 -7.67
CA LEU A 277 12.45 6.55 -7.09
C LEU A 277 13.18 7.72 -7.76
N LYS A 278 14.50 7.61 -7.95
CA LYS A 278 15.30 8.64 -8.64
C LYS A 278 14.85 8.83 -10.09
N LEU A 279 14.59 7.73 -10.80
CA LEU A 279 14.12 7.76 -12.18
C LEU A 279 12.76 8.47 -12.29
N PHE A 280 11.80 8.14 -11.42
CA PHE A 280 10.53 8.84 -11.37
C PHE A 280 10.69 10.32 -10.98
N ARG A 281 11.56 10.62 -9.98
CA ARG A 281 11.80 12.02 -9.57
C ARG A 281 12.39 12.89 -10.68
N SER A 282 13.25 12.33 -11.53
CA SER A 282 13.85 13.07 -12.65
C SER A 282 12.91 13.29 -13.83
N ASN A 283 11.88 12.47 -13.98
CA ASN A 283 10.95 12.52 -15.13
C ASN A 283 9.57 13.09 -14.79
N LEU A 284 9.18 13.13 -13.51
CA LEU A 284 7.93 13.75 -13.08
C LEU A 284 8.11 15.24 -12.80
N HIS A 285 7.02 15.99 -12.94
CA HIS A 285 7.00 17.39 -12.52
C HIS A 285 7.47 17.54 -11.06
N PRO A 286 8.29 18.55 -10.70
CA PRO A 286 8.82 18.74 -9.34
C PRO A 286 7.76 18.74 -8.23
N ASN A 287 6.56 19.23 -8.53
CA ASN A 287 5.45 19.28 -7.59
C ASN A 287 4.64 17.98 -7.48
N CYS A 288 4.90 16.97 -8.33
CA CYS A 288 4.26 15.67 -8.21
C CYS A 288 4.86 14.91 -7.02
N PRO A 289 4.07 14.60 -5.97
CA PRO A 289 4.57 13.90 -4.79
C PRO A 289 4.97 12.46 -5.10
N ILE A 290 6.05 12.02 -4.46
CA ILE A 290 6.47 10.61 -4.49
C ILE A 290 6.55 10.10 -3.06
N VAL A 291 5.91 8.96 -2.81
CA VAL A 291 6.02 8.22 -1.56
C VAL A 291 7.03 7.09 -1.76
N GLY A 292 8.15 7.14 -1.05
CA GLY A 292 9.19 6.10 -1.09
C GLY A 292 8.80 4.91 -0.21
N VAL A 293 8.87 3.71 -0.76
CA VAL A 293 8.60 2.43 -0.10
C VAL A 293 9.53 1.35 -0.67
N GLY A 294 10.07 0.52 0.19
CA GLY A 294 10.90 -0.62 -0.22
C GLY A 294 12.32 -0.55 0.36
N GLY A 295 12.72 -1.63 1.03
CA GLY A 295 14.01 -1.74 1.68
C GLY A 295 13.95 -1.87 3.17
#